data_ec68e337d02e6ca9fc989bd05d6e5228
#
_entry.id   ec68e337d02e6ca9fc989bd05d6e5228
#
_cell.length_a   1.000
_cell.length_b   1.000
_cell.length_c   1.000
_cell.angle_alpha   90.00
_cell.angle_beta   90.00
_cell.angle_gamma   90.00
#
_symmetry.space_group_name_H-M   'P 1'
#
loop_
_entity.id
_entity.type
_entity.pdbx_description
1 polymer ?
#
loop_
_entity_poly.entity_id
_entity_poly.type
_entity_poly.pdbx_seq_one_letter_code
_entity_poly.pdbx_strand_id
1 'polypeptide(L)'
;LVHSAFNSGLLLVTGSLPPFADVRSIPVATGRFYDWDDQAQGRRVAFIGSDVKKQLYAGHAALGETISLAGIPYTIIGVMTEKDQDSSYDGRDVSKVFIPFSSMIRDFPNKPPQERRSVDRLLVTPRSLEDNDACKFEVRRALGRVHGFDPHDEEAAGVWDTVEDTKAFRTMTDGMKYFLGVVGVVSLFLGGIGVMNVMLVAVRERTREIGVRKSVGATRGAILGQFFAETMIIVFSSGGFGMAVSYGFCALVNMLPMPQYFAGLLATWTTGLAALALLGTVAVLSAMYPARRAADVDPIEALRYEAGG
;
A
#
# COMPACT_ATOMS: atom_id res chain seq x y z
N LEU A 1 -16.00 -34.49 -4.02
CA LEU A 1 -14.80 -35.19 -4.48
C LEU A 1 -14.52 -34.79 -5.95
N VAL A 2 -13.32 -34.42 -6.24
CA VAL A 2 -12.86 -33.99 -7.56
C VAL A 2 -11.74 -34.93 -8.01
N HIS A 3 -11.81 -35.40 -9.26
CA HIS A 3 -10.84 -36.32 -9.84
C HIS A 3 -10.29 -35.79 -11.17
N SER A 4 -9.00 -35.94 -11.36
CA SER A 4 -8.33 -35.82 -12.65
C SER A 4 -7.88 -37.21 -13.13
N ALA A 5 -7.22 -37.28 -14.28
CA ALA A 5 -6.58 -38.51 -14.74
C ALA A 5 -5.40 -38.96 -13.85
N PHE A 6 -4.87 -38.07 -13.03
CA PHE A 6 -3.64 -38.30 -12.24
C PHE A 6 -3.89 -38.42 -10.75
N ASN A 7 -4.75 -37.54 -10.20
CA ASN A 7 -4.98 -37.43 -8.75
C ASN A 7 -6.44 -37.09 -8.42
N SER A 8 -6.76 -37.21 -7.14
CA SER A 8 -8.07 -36.83 -6.60
C SER A 8 -7.94 -35.98 -5.34
N GLY A 9 -8.96 -35.19 -5.04
CA GLY A 9 -8.99 -34.35 -3.84
C GLY A 9 -10.39 -33.94 -3.44
N LEU A 10 -10.53 -33.53 -2.18
CA LEU A 10 -11.74 -32.86 -1.70
C LEU A 10 -11.54 -31.35 -1.89
N LEU A 11 -12.11 -30.83 -2.96
CA LEU A 11 -11.95 -29.41 -3.36
C LEU A 11 -13.30 -28.71 -3.36
N LEU A 12 -13.28 -27.41 -3.06
CA LEU A 12 -14.45 -26.56 -3.15
C LEU A 12 -14.74 -26.24 -4.62
N VAL A 13 -15.99 -26.47 -5.03
CA VAL A 13 -16.49 -26.10 -6.35
C VAL A 13 -17.43 -24.92 -6.18
N THR A 14 -17.15 -23.83 -6.86
CA THR A 14 -17.93 -22.59 -6.81
C THR A 14 -18.61 -22.35 -8.16
N GLY A 15 -19.95 -22.28 -8.15
CA GLY A 15 -20.72 -21.83 -9.31
C GLY A 15 -20.89 -20.32 -9.29
N SER A 16 -20.45 -19.62 -10.35
CA SER A 16 -20.58 -18.17 -10.40
C SER A 16 -20.95 -17.64 -11.78
N LEU A 17 -21.36 -16.39 -11.81
CA LEU A 17 -21.58 -15.65 -13.07
C LEU A 17 -20.25 -15.15 -13.65
N PRO A 18 -20.13 -14.89 -14.97
CA PRO A 18 -18.91 -14.43 -15.60
C PRO A 18 -18.25 -13.21 -14.97
N PRO A 19 -18.96 -12.16 -14.49
CA PRO A 19 -18.34 -10.99 -13.86
C PRO A 19 -17.61 -11.29 -12.53
N PHE A 20 -17.76 -12.50 -11.99
CA PHE A 20 -17.10 -12.89 -10.76
C PHE A 20 -15.57 -12.76 -10.85
N ALA A 21 -15.01 -13.04 -12.02
CA ALA A 21 -13.57 -12.91 -12.26
C ALA A 21 -13.08 -11.49 -12.04
N ASP A 22 -13.84 -10.50 -12.54
CA ASP A 22 -13.51 -9.07 -12.41
C ASP A 22 -13.70 -8.59 -10.97
N VAL A 23 -14.85 -8.92 -10.36
CA VAL A 23 -15.17 -8.56 -8.96
C VAL A 23 -14.13 -9.09 -7.98
N ARG A 24 -13.64 -10.31 -8.22
CA ARG A 24 -12.62 -10.95 -7.37
C ARG A 24 -11.19 -10.73 -7.85
N SER A 25 -10.98 -9.98 -8.95
CA SER A 25 -9.65 -9.77 -9.57
C SER A 25 -8.90 -11.09 -9.75
N ILE A 26 -9.53 -12.05 -10.44
CA ILE A 26 -8.97 -13.38 -10.69
C ILE A 26 -7.98 -13.31 -11.86
N PRO A 27 -6.66 -13.49 -11.63
CA PRO A 27 -5.66 -13.45 -12.68
C PRO A 27 -5.64 -14.77 -13.46
N VAL A 28 -5.65 -14.70 -14.78
CA VAL A 28 -5.60 -15.86 -15.68
C VAL A 28 -4.15 -16.12 -16.08
N ALA A 29 -3.64 -17.34 -15.82
CA ALA A 29 -2.32 -17.78 -16.25
C ALA A 29 -2.34 -18.34 -17.66
N THR A 30 -3.31 -19.23 -17.94
CA THR A 30 -3.47 -19.89 -19.24
C THR A 30 -4.97 -20.10 -19.52
N GLY A 31 -5.35 -20.00 -20.80
CA GLY A 31 -6.74 -20.15 -21.20
C GLY A 31 -7.58 -18.92 -20.93
N ARG A 32 -8.85 -19.10 -20.57
CA ARG A 32 -9.79 -18.02 -20.25
C ARG A 32 -10.72 -18.41 -19.09
N PHE A 33 -11.34 -17.41 -18.47
CA PHE A 33 -12.50 -17.61 -17.62
C PHE A 33 -13.74 -17.87 -18.49
N TYR A 34 -14.80 -18.49 -17.96
CA TYR A 34 -16.05 -18.69 -18.73
C TYR A 34 -16.77 -17.37 -18.95
N ASP A 35 -17.48 -17.32 -20.05
CA ASP A 35 -18.21 -16.15 -20.53
C ASP A 35 -19.76 -16.35 -20.48
N TRP A 36 -20.49 -15.35 -20.97
CA TRP A 36 -21.94 -15.41 -21.01
C TRP A 36 -22.49 -16.49 -21.95
N ASP A 37 -21.75 -16.90 -22.99
CA ASP A 37 -22.14 -17.99 -23.87
C ASP A 37 -22.03 -19.35 -23.15
N ASP A 38 -20.96 -19.55 -22.39
CA ASP A 38 -20.81 -20.74 -21.54
C ASP A 38 -21.91 -20.81 -20.49
N GLN A 39 -22.25 -19.66 -19.88
CA GLN A 39 -23.32 -19.52 -18.92
C GLN A 39 -24.70 -19.79 -19.53
N ALA A 40 -25.02 -19.22 -20.69
CA ALA A 40 -26.32 -19.35 -21.34
C ALA A 40 -26.56 -20.78 -21.86
N GLN A 41 -25.52 -21.42 -22.37
CA GLN A 41 -25.57 -22.77 -22.88
C GLN A 41 -25.44 -23.84 -21.78
N GLY A 42 -25.09 -23.43 -20.55
CA GLY A 42 -24.82 -24.36 -19.46
C GLY A 42 -23.69 -25.32 -19.78
N ARG A 43 -22.62 -24.83 -20.44
CA ARG A 43 -21.49 -25.67 -20.83
C ARG A 43 -20.77 -26.23 -19.57
N ARG A 44 -20.36 -27.49 -19.66
CA ARG A 44 -19.57 -28.14 -18.62
C ARG A 44 -18.09 -27.77 -18.77
N VAL A 45 -17.78 -26.51 -18.47
CA VAL A 45 -16.43 -25.95 -18.47
C VAL A 45 -16.01 -25.59 -17.06
N ALA A 46 -14.71 -25.73 -16.77
CA ALA A 46 -14.13 -25.43 -15.46
C ALA A 46 -12.94 -24.49 -15.60
N PHE A 47 -12.84 -23.52 -14.70
CA PHE A 47 -11.67 -22.75 -14.46
C PHE A 47 -11.08 -23.15 -13.10
N ILE A 48 -9.80 -23.49 -13.04
CA ILE A 48 -9.18 -24.05 -11.85
C ILE A 48 -8.14 -23.12 -11.21
N GLY A 49 -8.12 -23.11 -9.87
CA GLY A 49 -7.10 -22.41 -9.09
C GLY A 49 -5.70 -23.00 -9.28
N SER A 50 -4.66 -22.22 -9.00
CA SER A 50 -3.27 -22.65 -9.12
C SER A 50 -2.91 -23.83 -8.22
N ASP A 51 -3.43 -23.86 -6.98
CA ASP A 51 -3.20 -24.96 -6.05
C ASP A 51 -3.92 -26.23 -6.51
N VAL A 52 -5.13 -26.09 -7.08
CA VAL A 52 -5.86 -27.22 -7.70
C VAL A 52 -5.04 -27.84 -8.83
N LYS A 53 -4.46 -27.00 -9.70
CA LYS A 53 -3.55 -27.49 -10.76
C LYS A 53 -2.37 -28.26 -10.17
N LYS A 54 -1.69 -27.69 -9.15
CA LYS A 54 -0.56 -28.35 -8.50
C LYS A 54 -0.96 -29.71 -7.90
N GLN A 55 -2.09 -29.75 -7.20
CA GLN A 55 -2.57 -30.95 -6.51
C GLN A 55 -3.04 -32.04 -7.46
N LEU A 56 -3.83 -31.69 -8.49
CA LEU A 56 -4.48 -32.68 -9.35
C LEU A 56 -3.66 -33.07 -10.57
N TYR A 57 -2.76 -32.19 -11.05
CA TYR A 57 -2.03 -32.41 -12.30
C TYR A 57 -0.51 -32.55 -12.09
N ALA A 58 0.02 -32.32 -10.88
CA ALA A 58 1.44 -32.57 -10.53
C ALA A 58 2.46 -32.10 -11.56
N GLY A 59 2.25 -30.91 -12.16
CA GLY A 59 3.14 -30.33 -13.20
C GLY A 59 2.72 -30.61 -14.65
N HIS A 60 1.75 -31.49 -14.91
CA HIS A 60 1.21 -31.70 -16.25
C HIS A 60 0.34 -30.52 -16.71
N ALA A 61 0.17 -30.40 -18.04
CA ALA A 61 -0.76 -29.43 -18.61
C ALA A 61 -2.20 -29.79 -18.19
N ALA A 62 -2.93 -28.80 -17.69
CA ALA A 62 -4.33 -29.00 -17.26
C ALA A 62 -5.33 -28.43 -18.28
N LEU A 63 -4.92 -27.47 -19.13
CA LEU A 63 -5.79 -26.82 -20.10
C LEU A 63 -6.26 -27.81 -21.17
N GLY A 64 -7.57 -27.88 -21.39
CA GLY A 64 -8.20 -28.82 -22.34
C GLY A 64 -8.46 -30.21 -21.76
N GLU A 65 -7.88 -30.54 -20.60
CA GLU A 65 -8.10 -31.83 -19.93
C GLU A 65 -9.48 -31.90 -19.26
N THR A 66 -9.93 -33.13 -19.01
CA THR A 66 -11.18 -33.39 -18.33
C THR A 66 -10.96 -33.55 -16.82
N ILE A 67 -11.75 -32.81 -16.04
CA ILE A 67 -11.84 -32.94 -14.59
C ILE A 67 -13.24 -33.48 -14.22
N SER A 68 -13.29 -34.47 -13.35
CA SER A 68 -14.57 -35.04 -12.90
C SER A 68 -14.98 -34.42 -11.57
N LEU A 69 -16.13 -33.75 -11.54
CA LEU A 69 -16.74 -33.14 -10.36
C LEU A 69 -17.86 -34.06 -9.88
N ALA A 70 -17.68 -34.78 -8.79
CA ALA A 70 -18.61 -35.76 -8.27
C ALA A 70 -19.13 -36.75 -9.34
N GLY A 71 -18.28 -37.20 -10.24
CA GLY A 71 -18.61 -38.13 -11.33
C GLY A 71 -19.06 -37.48 -12.64
N ILE A 72 -19.25 -36.15 -12.67
CA ILE A 72 -19.66 -35.41 -13.86
C ILE A 72 -18.43 -34.80 -14.55
N PRO A 73 -18.18 -35.05 -15.85
CA PRO A 73 -17.01 -34.53 -16.56
C PRO A 73 -17.18 -33.05 -16.92
N TYR A 74 -16.13 -32.26 -16.67
CA TYR A 74 -15.98 -30.87 -17.06
C TYR A 74 -14.66 -30.69 -17.82
N THR A 75 -14.65 -29.81 -18.83
CA THR A 75 -13.43 -29.48 -19.59
C THR A 75 -12.76 -28.26 -18.94
N ILE A 76 -11.47 -28.33 -18.64
CA ILE A 76 -10.70 -27.22 -18.12
C ILE A 76 -10.43 -26.23 -19.25
N ILE A 77 -10.96 -25.02 -19.14
CA ILE A 77 -10.78 -23.95 -20.14
C ILE A 77 -9.81 -22.85 -19.68
N GLY A 78 -9.38 -22.89 -18.42
CA GLY A 78 -8.40 -21.94 -17.91
C GLY A 78 -7.89 -22.30 -16.54
N VAL A 79 -6.73 -21.71 -16.22
CA VAL A 79 -6.00 -21.91 -14.98
C VAL A 79 -5.61 -20.56 -14.41
N MET A 80 -5.82 -20.38 -13.11
CA MET A 80 -5.47 -19.19 -12.35
C MET A 80 -3.96 -19.08 -12.12
N THR A 81 -3.43 -17.86 -12.19
CA THR A 81 -2.09 -17.56 -11.66
C THR A 81 -2.11 -17.66 -10.12
N GLU A 82 -0.96 -17.87 -9.51
CA GLU A 82 -0.84 -17.72 -8.05
C GLU A 82 -1.34 -16.34 -7.65
N LYS A 83 -2.21 -16.32 -6.65
CA LYS A 83 -2.81 -15.11 -6.09
C LYS A 83 -2.70 -15.15 -4.59
N ASP A 84 -2.11 -14.11 -4.03
CA ASP A 84 -2.15 -13.90 -2.59
C ASP A 84 -3.50 -13.34 -2.20
N GLN A 85 -4.03 -13.90 -1.15
CA GLN A 85 -5.33 -13.55 -0.64
C GLN A 85 -5.28 -13.58 0.89
N ASP A 86 -5.44 -12.42 1.49
CA ASP A 86 -5.44 -12.19 2.93
C ASP A 86 -6.81 -12.42 3.58
N SER A 87 -7.88 -12.31 2.81
CA SER A 87 -9.25 -12.53 3.28
C SER A 87 -10.06 -13.43 2.36
N SER A 88 -10.90 -14.28 2.94
CA SER A 88 -11.83 -15.10 2.18
C SER A 88 -13.09 -15.39 3.00
N TYR A 89 -14.24 -15.43 2.35
CA TYR A 89 -15.52 -15.77 2.96
C TYR A 89 -15.87 -17.25 2.82
N ASP A 90 -15.15 -18.01 1.99
CA ASP A 90 -15.40 -19.45 1.74
C ASP A 90 -14.13 -20.22 1.30
N GLY A 91 -12.96 -19.76 1.70
CA GLY A 91 -11.67 -20.34 1.32
C GLY A 91 -10.96 -19.57 0.18
N ARG A 92 -9.68 -19.90 -0.01
CA ARG A 92 -8.80 -19.22 -0.97
C ARG A 92 -9.21 -19.53 -2.41
N ASP A 93 -9.24 -18.52 -3.28
CA ASP A 93 -9.61 -18.67 -4.68
C ASP A 93 -8.66 -19.64 -5.43
N VAL A 94 -7.38 -19.64 -5.08
CA VAL A 94 -6.35 -20.54 -5.66
C VAL A 94 -6.64 -22.04 -5.40
N SER A 95 -7.44 -22.35 -4.40
CA SER A 95 -7.77 -23.74 -4.01
C SER A 95 -9.15 -24.20 -4.48
N LYS A 96 -9.79 -23.44 -5.38
CA LYS A 96 -11.16 -23.70 -5.86
C LYS A 96 -11.21 -24.12 -7.31
N VAL A 97 -12.30 -24.78 -7.66
CA VAL A 97 -12.76 -25.03 -9.03
C VAL A 97 -13.96 -24.13 -9.28
N PHE A 98 -13.92 -23.33 -10.33
CA PHE A 98 -15.02 -22.44 -10.74
C PHE A 98 -15.73 -23.01 -11.96
N ILE A 99 -17.04 -23.03 -11.94
CA ILE A 99 -17.90 -23.47 -13.04
C ILE A 99 -19.01 -22.45 -13.28
N PRO A 100 -19.62 -22.39 -14.48
CA PRO A 100 -20.78 -21.53 -14.74
C PRO A 100 -21.93 -21.84 -13.77
N PHE A 101 -22.61 -20.78 -13.29
CA PHE A 101 -23.72 -20.90 -12.34
C PHE A 101 -24.86 -21.78 -12.87
N SER A 102 -25.15 -21.70 -14.17
CA SER A 102 -26.15 -22.56 -14.83
C SER A 102 -25.80 -24.06 -14.75
N SER A 103 -24.51 -24.38 -14.90
CA SER A 103 -24.01 -25.76 -14.76
C SER A 103 -24.07 -26.21 -13.31
N MET A 104 -23.77 -25.31 -12.35
CA MET A 104 -23.89 -25.61 -10.92
C MET A 104 -25.33 -25.97 -10.55
N ILE A 105 -26.30 -25.15 -10.93
CA ILE A 105 -27.74 -25.42 -10.64
C ILE A 105 -28.22 -26.71 -11.28
N ARG A 106 -27.77 -27.01 -12.50
CA ARG A 106 -28.19 -28.20 -13.22
C ARG A 106 -27.61 -29.47 -12.62
N ASP A 107 -26.32 -29.47 -12.39
CA ASP A 107 -25.55 -30.68 -12.06
C ASP A 107 -25.43 -30.88 -10.52
N PHE A 108 -25.50 -29.80 -9.72
CA PHE A 108 -25.40 -29.80 -8.27
C PHE A 108 -26.50 -28.93 -7.62
N PRO A 109 -27.79 -29.22 -7.86
CA PRO A 109 -28.86 -28.40 -7.31
C PRO A 109 -28.89 -28.49 -5.77
N ASN A 110 -29.27 -27.37 -5.15
CA ASN A 110 -29.48 -27.34 -3.71
C ASN A 110 -30.57 -28.34 -3.28
N LYS A 111 -30.42 -28.90 -2.09
CA LYS A 111 -31.37 -29.88 -1.52
C LYS A 111 -32.36 -29.18 -0.58
N PRO A 112 -33.59 -29.67 -0.49
CA PRO A 112 -34.54 -29.17 0.51
C PRO A 112 -33.92 -29.09 1.92
N PRO A 113 -34.21 -28.04 2.73
CA PRO A 113 -35.29 -27.06 2.54
C PRO A 113 -34.94 -25.87 1.60
N GLN A 114 -33.71 -25.78 1.08
CA GLN A 114 -33.30 -24.71 0.16
C GLN A 114 -33.94 -24.88 -1.23
N GLU A 115 -34.26 -23.79 -1.86
CA GLU A 115 -34.71 -23.80 -3.25
C GLU A 115 -33.56 -24.20 -4.21
N ARG A 116 -33.90 -24.97 -5.24
CA ARG A 116 -32.92 -25.49 -6.21
C ARG A 116 -32.03 -24.41 -6.85
N ARG A 117 -32.55 -23.18 -6.99
CA ARG A 117 -31.87 -22.04 -7.60
C ARG A 117 -31.42 -20.97 -6.61
N SER A 118 -31.47 -21.25 -5.31
CA SER A 118 -30.98 -20.30 -4.33
C SER A 118 -29.48 -20.07 -4.47
N VAL A 119 -29.06 -18.85 -4.18
CA VAL A 119 -27.65 -18.46 -4.14
C VAL A 119 -27.20 -18.33 -2.68
N ASP A 120 -26.01 -18.77 -2.38
CA ASP A 120 -25.47 -18.66 -1.02
C ASP A 120 -24.99 -17.24 -0.71
N ARG A 121 -24.51 -16.53 -1.74
CA ARG A 121 -23.92 -15.20 -1.58
C ARG A 121 -24.11 -14.34 -2.84
N LEU A 122 -24.34 -13.06 -2.60
CA LEU A 122 -24.38 -12.03 -3.63
C LEU A 122 -23.16 -11.12 -3.44
N LEU A 123 -22.30 -11.02 -4.46
CA LEU A 123 -21.17 -10.12 -4.47
C LEU A 123 -21.56 -8.87 -5.26
N VAL A 124 -21.37 -7.71 -4.64
CA VAL A 124 -21.70 -6.43 -5.23
C VAL A 124 -20.52 -5.49 -5.10
N THR A 125 -20.18 -4.79 -6.17
CA THR A 125 -19.14 -3.77 -6.18
C THR A 125 -19.77 -2.41 -6.40
N PRO A 126 -19.66 -1.46 -5.44
CA PRO A 126 -20.12 -0.09 -5.64
C PRO A 126 -19.26 0.62 -6.70
N ARG A 127 -19.79 1.65 -7.36
CA ARG A 127 -19.05 2.42 -8.38
C ARG A 127 -17.91 3.23 -7.79
N SER A 128 -18.11 3.76 -6.59
CA SER A 128 -17.13 4.49 -5.82
C SER A 128 -17.20 4.12 -4.34
N LEU A 129 -16.19 4.50 -3.55
CA LEU A 129 -16.19 4.28 -2.11
C LEU A 129 -17.26 5.12 -1.40
N GLU A 130 -17.65 6.25 -1.99
CA GLU A 130 -18.69 7.15 -1.48
C GLU A 130 -20.10 6.58 -1.69
N ASP A 131 -20.29 5.81 -2.78
CA ASP A 131 -21.59 5.21 -3.12
C ASP A 131 -21.89 3.92 -2.31
N ASN A 132 -21.01 3.51 -1.42
CA ASN A 132 -21.11 2.24 -0.70
C ASN A 132 -22.43 2.10 0.07
N ASP A 133 -22.80 3.12 0.85
CA ASP A 133 -24.02 3.08 1.66
C ASP A 133 -25.30 3.10 0.82
N ALA A 134 -25.29 3.88 -0.26
CA ALA A 134 -26.38 3.89 -1.24
C ALA A 134 -26.51 2.51 -1.92
N CYS A 135 -25.40 1.89 -2.27
CA CYS A 135 -25.38 0.56 -2.88
C CYS A 135 -25.92 -0.50 -1.90
N LYS A 136 -25.52 -0.48 -0.63
CA LYS A 136 -26.07 -1.39 0.41
C LYS A 136 -27.59 -1.25 0.52
N PHE A 137 -28.08 -0.02 0.57
CA PHE A 137 -29.52 0.25 0.64
C PHE A 137 -30.26 -0.25 -0.58
N GLU A 138 -29.75 -0.01 -1.79
CA GLU A 138 -30.35 -0.48 -3.04
C GLU A 138 -30.40 -2.02 -3.12
N VAL A 139 -29.36 -2.70 -2.67
CA VAL A 139 -29.32 -4.17 -2.58
C VAL A 139 -30.39 -4.66 -1.61
N ARG A 140 -30.47 -4.09 -0.39
CA ARG A 140 -31.52 -4.46 0.57
C ARG A 140 -32.92 -4.18 0.02
N ARG A 141 -33.11 -3.06 -0.68
CA ARG A 141 -34.38 -2.71 -1.32
C ARG A 141 -34.77 -3.70 -2.40
N ALA A 142 -33.80 -4.16 -3.21
CA ALA A 142 -34.06 -5.17 -4.23
C ALA A 142 -34.42 -6.54 -3.62
N LEU A 143 -33.66 -6.96 -2.61
CA LEU A 143 -33.93 -8.22 -1.89
C LEU A 143 -35.23 -8.14 -1.07
N GLY A 144 -35.51 -7.02 -0.41
CA GLY A 144 -36.75 -6.81 0.37
C GLY A 144 -38.01 -6.89 -0.48
N ARG A 145 -37.98 -6.45 -1.75
CA ARG A 145 -39.09 -6.60 -2.68
C ARG A 145 -39.40 -8.07 -3.02
N VAL A 146 -38.36 -8.90 -3.06
CA VAL A 146 -38.51 -10.33 -3.42
C VAL A 146 -38.85 -11.16 -2.19
N HIS A 147 -38.22 -10.84 -1.05
CA HIS A 147 -38.31 -11.66 0.18
C HIS A 147 -39.28 -11.09 1.23
N GLY A 148 -39.84 -9.88 1.01
CA GLY A 148 -40.89 -9.33 1.87
C GLY A 148 -40.40 -8.72 3.19
N PHE A 149 -39.15 -8.21 3.25
CA PHE A 149 -38.62 -7.52 4.43
C PHE A 149 -38.42 -6.02 4.18
N ASP A 150 -38.35 -5.22 5.25
CA ASP A 150 -38.09 -3.77 5.19
C ASP A 150 -36.64 -3.52 4.78
N PRO A 151 -36.35 -2.71 3.74
CA PRO A 151 -34.98 -2.34 3.34
C PRO A 151 -34.17 -1.63 4.44
N HIS A 152 -34.84 -1.04 5.42
CA HIS A 152 -34.18 -0.37 6.55
C HIS A 152 -33.79 -1.36 7.67
N ASP A 153 -34.26 -2.58 7.61
CA ASP A 153 -33.86 -3.63 8.54
C ASP A 153 -32.48 -4.17 8.15
N GLU A 154 -31.45 -3.75 8.89
CA GLU A 154 -30.07 -4.15 8.63
C GLU A 154 -29.80 -5.62 8.98
N GLU A 155 -30.59 -6.22 9.86
CA GLU A 155 -30.45 -7.61 10.28
C GLU A 155 -31.09 -8.59 9.29
N ALA A 156 -32.08 -8.12 8.49
CA ALA A 156 -32.78 -8.98 7.53
C ALA A 156 -31.88 -9.50 6.39
N ALA A 157 -30.83 -8.75 6.04
CA ALA A 157 -29.83 -9.18 5.09
C ALA A 157 -28.44 -8.75 5.60
N GLY A 158 -27.69 -9.71 6.11
CA GLY A 158 -26.33 -9.48 6.59
C GLY A 158 -25.40 -9.08 5.45
N VAL A 159 -24.70 -7.96 5.59
CA VAL A 159 -23.72 -7.46 4.62
C VAL A 159 -22.34 -7.51 5.24
N TRP A 160 -21.43 -8.20 4.59
CA TRP A 160 -20.00 -8.09 4.91
C TRP A 160 -19.40 -6.95 4.10
N ASP A 161 -19.15 -5.83 4.75
CA ASP A 161 -18.71 -4.60 4.12
C ASP A 161 -17.18 -4.44 4.19
N THR A 162 -16.50 -4.93 3.16
CA THR A 162 -15.04 -4.78 3.02
C THR A 162 -14.62 -3.35 2.67
N VAL A 163 -15.55 -2.49 2.22
CA VAL A 163 -15.26 -1.07 1.92
C VAL A 163 -15.10 -0.29 3.23
N GLU A 164 -15.92 -0.58 4.23
CA GLU A 164 -15.82 0.04 5.55
C GLU A 164 -14.51 -0.33 6.24
N ASP A 165 -14.14 -1.61 6.21
CA ASP A 165 -12.85 -2.08 6.72
C ASP A 165 -11.68 -1.37 6.02
N THR A 166 -11.76 -1.20 4.70
CA THR A 166 -10.74 -0.50 3.91
C THR A 166 -10.66 0.99 4.28
N LYS A 167 -11.80 1.67 4.51
CA LYS A 167 -11.83 3.07 4.97
C LYS A 167 -11.19 3.21 6.35
N ALA A 168 -11.53 2.33 7.29
CA ALA A 168 -10.93 2.33 8.63
C ALA A 168 -9.41 2.14 8.57
N PHE A 169 -8.94 1.18 7.77
CA PHE A 169 -7.51 0.93 7.57
C PHE A 169 -6.79 2.14 6.95
N ARG A 170 -7.38 2.80 5.94
CA ARG A 170 -6.83 4.03 5.35
C ARG A 170 -6.73 5.15 6.38
N THR A 171 -7.78 5.39 7.16
CA THR A 171 -7.78 6.42 8.20
C THR A 171 -6.68 6.18 9.24
N MET A 172 -6.50 4.93 9.67
CA MET A 172 -5.43 4.56 10.59
C MET A 172 -4.05 4.78 9.97
N THR A 173 -3.86 4.38 8.71
CA THR A 173 -2.60 4.54 7.98
C THR A 173 -2.26 6.02 7.77
N ASP A 174 -3.24 6.84 7.42
CA ASP A 174 -3.05 8.28 7.24
C ASP A 174 -2.75 8.97 8.58
N GLY A 175 -3.42 8.58 9.67
CA GLY A 175 -3.07 9.02 11.01
C GLY A 175 -1.61 8.71 11.38
N MET A 176 -1.14 7.51 11.04
CA MET A 176 0.24 7.08 11.27
C MET A 176 1.25 7.89 10.44
N LYS A 177 0.92 8.21 9.16
CA LYS A 177 1.74 9.08 8.32
C LYS A 177 1.88 10.48 8.90
N TYR A 178 0.77 11.09 9.36
CA TYR A 178 0.80 12.40 10.01
C TYR A 178 1.62 12.38 11.29
N PHE A 179 1.43 11.38 12.14
CA PHE A 179 2.21 11.22 13.37
C PHE A 179 3.71 11.13 13.09
N LEU A 180 4.12 10.23 12.20
CA LEU A 180 5.53 10.09 11.82
C LEU A 180 6.09 11.35 11.14
N GLY A 181 5.26 12.05 10.36
CA GLY A 181 5.61 13.35 9.78
C GLY A 181 5.93 14.39 10.84
N VAL A 182 5.08 14.51 11.87
CA VAL A 182 5.32 15.43 13.00
C VAL A 182 6.59 15.06 13.75
N VAL A 183 6.81 13.79 14.04
CA VAL A 183 8.06 13.32 14.69
C VAL A 183 9.28 13.68 13.85
N GLY A 184 9.21 13.49 12.52
CA GLY A 184 10.28 13.88 11.58
C GLY A 184 10.57 15.38 11.61
N VAL A 185 9.54 16.23 11.59
CA VAL A 185 9.69 17.68 11.67
C VAL A 185 10.33 18.10 13.00
N VAL A 186 9.86 17.57 14.13
CA VAL A 186 10.43 17.87 15.46
C VAL A 186 11.90 17.44 15.53
N SER A 187 12.21 16.25 15.03
CA SER A 187 13.59 15.75 15.00
C SER A 187 14.51 16.65 14.16
N LEU A 188 14.01 17.14 13.02
CA LEU A 188 14.76 18.04 12.15
C LEU A 188 14.99 19.41 12.81
N PHE A 189 14.02 19.95 13.54
CA PHE A 189 14.16 21.18 14.33
C PHE A 189 15.20 21.00 15.45
N LEU A 190 15.20 19.89 16.14
CA LEU A 190 16.20 19.59 17.18
C LEU A 190 17.60 19.52 16.57
N GLY A 191 17.76 18.88 15.41
CA GLY A 191 19.00 18.87 14.65
C GLY A 191 19.45 20.28 14.26
N GLY A 192 18.53 21.12 13.81
CA GLY A 192 18.79 22.52 13.48
C GLY A 192 19.28 23.35 14.67
N ILE A 193 18.70 23.16 15.84
CA ILE A 193 19.17 23.78 17.10
C ILE A 193 20.61 23.31 17.43
N GLY A 194 20.90 22.02 17.20
CA GLY A 194 22.26 21.47 17.37
C GLY A 194 23.27 22.19 16.47
N VAL A 195 22.95 22.34 15.18
CA VAL A 195 23.80 23.06 14.23
C VAL A 195 23.98 24.52 14.64
N MET A 196 22.91 25.20 15.06
CA MET A 196 22.96 26.57 15.53
C MET A 196 23.90 26.71 16.74
N ASN A 197 23.84 25.80 17.72
CA ASN A 197 24.69 25.84 18.90
C ASN A 197 26.17 25.65 18.55
N VAL A 198 26.48 24.67 17.68
CA VAL A 198 27.86 24.42 17.21
C VAL A 198 28.41 25.66 16.48
N MET A 199 27.60 26.27 15.61
CA MET A 199 28.02 27.47 14.88
C MET A 199 28.21 28.68 15.80
N LEU A 200 27.42 28.84 16.85
CA LEU A 200 27.63 29.89 17.86
C LEU A 200 28.97 29.72 18.60
N VAL A 201 29.34 28.49 18.93
CA VAL A 201 30.68 28.20 19.52
C VAL A 201 31.75 28.54 18.50
N ALA A 202 31.64 28.08 17.26
CA ALA A 202 32.61 28.38 16.19
C ALA A 202 32.79 29.90 15.96
N VAL A 203 31.71 30.69 16.03
CA VAL A 203 31.78 32.14 15.93
C VAL A 203 32.55 32.73 17.11
N ARG A 204 32.34 32.23 18.34
CA ARG A 204 33.11 32.71 19.51
C ARG A 204 34.57 32.37 19.40
N GLU A 205 34.94 31.17 19.01
CA GLU A 205 36.35 30.75 18.83
C GLU A 205 37.06 31.58 17.74
N ARG A 206 36.33 31.99 16.65
CA ARG A 206 36.89 32.78 15.55
C ARG A 206 36.66 34.29 15.71
N THR A 207 36.23 34.77 16.88
CA THR A 207 35.92 36.21 17.10
C THR A 207 37.06 37.11 16.72
N ARG A 208 38.31 36.78 17.09
CA ARG A 208 39.50 37.56 16.74
C ARG A 208 39.75 37.62 15.22
N GLU A 209 39.61 36.47 14.56
CA GLU A 209 39.76 36.41 13.08
C GLU A 209 38.73 37.27 12.36
N ILE A 210 37.48 37.25 12.84
CA ILE A 210 36.41 38.12 12.33
C ILE A 210 36.75 39.60 12.55
N GLY A 211 37.27 39.95 13.74
CA GLY A 211 37.72 41.31 14.08
C GLY A 211 38.82 41.81 13.14
N VAL A 212 39.84 40.97 12.89
CA VAL A 212 40.92 41.30 11.92
C VAL A 212 40.36 41.51 10.53
N ARG A 213 39.49 40.67 10.00
CA ARG A 213 38.88 40.82 8.69
C ARG A 213 38.09 42.14 8.57
N LYS A 214 37.32 42.47 9.60
CA LYS A 214 36.53 43.71 9.64
C LYS A 214 37.41 44.95 9.77
N SER A 215 38.52 44.91 10.48
CA SER A 215 39.48 46.05 10.58
C SER A 215 40.20 46.31 9.27
N VAL A 216 40.37 45.30 8.38
CA VAL A 216 40.95 45.42 7.05
C VAL A 216 39.88 45.78 5.99
N GLY A 217 38.61 45.98 6.41
CA GLY A 217 37.54 46.47 5.55
C GLY A 217 36.49 45.47 5.11
N ALA A 218 36.44 44.28 5.69
CA ALA A 218 35.37 43.35 5.40
C ALA A 218 34.00 43.91 5.83
N THR A 219 33.02 43.89 4.92
CA THR A 219 31.67 44.39 5.18
C THR A 219 30.88 43.39 6.05
N ARG A 220 29.89 43.90 6.76
CA ARG A 220 28.93 43.06 7.53
C ARG A 220 28.31 41.96 6.68
N GLY A 221 27.91 42.29 5.43
CA GLY A 221 27.34 41.34 4.49
C GLY A 221 28.30 40.24 4.06
N ALA A 222 29.58 40.55 3.90
CA ALA A 222 30.61 39.57 3.55
C ALA A 222 30.79 38.51 4.68
N ILE A 223 30.87 38.96 5.94
CA ILE A 223 30.99 38.07 7.08
C ILE A 223 29.70 37.21 7.24
N LEU A 224 28.52 37.84 7.17
CA LEU A 224 27.26 37.16 7.21
C LEU A 224 27.15 36.07 6.13
N GLY A 225 27.44 36.45 4.86
CA GLY A 225 27.41 35.52 3.73
C GLY A 225 28.36 34.36 3.87
N GLN A 226 29.56 34.59 4.44
CA GLN A 226 30.55 33.52 4.68
C GLN A 226 30.01 32.47 5.67
N PHE A 227 29.59 32.88 6.87
CA PHE A 227 29.12 31.98 7.91
C PHE A 227 27.79 31.30 7.49
N PHE A 228 26.93 32.01 6.78
CA PHE A 228 25.71 31.43 6.21
C PHE A 228 26.05 30.34 5.18
N ALA A 229 26.96 30.60 4.24
CA ALA A 229 27.39 29.62 3.24
C ALA A 229 28.06 28.39 3.89
N GLU A 230 28.92 28.60 4.88
CA GLU A 230 29.57 27.51 5.63
C GLU A 230 28.54 26.60 6.29
N THR A 231 27.54 27.19 6.94
CA THR A 231 26.44 26.42 7.56
C THR A 231 25.63 25.67 6.49
N MET A 232 25.30 26.32 5.36
CA MET A 232 24.55 25.68 4.28
C MET A 232 25.30 24.48 3.70
N ILE A 233 26.60 24.59 3.48
CA ILE A 233 27.43 23.49 2.97
C ILE A 233 27.37 22.29 3.94
N ILE A 234 27.53 22.54 5.24
CA ILE A 234 27.48 21.50 6.27
C ILE A 234 26.10 20.82 6.27
N VAL A 235 25.02 21.59 6.28
CA VAL A 235 23.67 21.04 6.37
C VAL A 235 23.28 20.27 5.10
N PHE A 236 23.57 20.82 3.90
CA PHE A 236 23.22 20.12 2.66
C PHE A 236 24.10 18.88 2.41
N SER A 237 25.39 18.92 2.77
CA SER A 237 26.25 17.74 2.65
C SER A 237 25.83 16.62 3.59
N SER A 238 25.56 16.92 4.87
CA SER A 238 25.08 15.95 5.84
C SER A 238 23.67 15.45 5.53
N GLY A 239 22.78 16.35 5.06
CA GLY A 239 21.43 15.99 4.63
C GLY A 239 21.42 15.11 3.38
N GLY A 240 22.28 15.41 2.40
CA GLY A 240 22.48 14.55 1.22
C GLY A 240 23.00 13.18 1.58
N PHE A 241 23.97 13.10 2.51
CA PHE A 241 24.45 11.83 3.03
C PHE A 241 23.35 11.06 3.77
N GLY A 242 22.61 11.72 4.66
CA GLY A 242 21.46 11.11 5.36
C GLY A 242 20.39 10.58 4.40
N MET A 243 20.13 11.31 3.31
CA MET A 243 19.20 10.84 2.28
C MET A 243 19.74 9.61 1.55
N ALA A 244 21.02 9.59 1.16
CA ALA A 244 21.65 8.45 0.52
C ALA A 244 21.58 7.19 1.42
N VAL A 245 21.85 7.35 2.72
CA VAL A 245 21.72 6.27 3.71
C VAL A 245 20.26 5.79 3.80
N SER A 246 19.28 6.71 3.83
CA SER A 246 17.87 6.36 3.91
C SER A 246 17.40 5.56 2.68
N TYR A 247 17.76 6.00 1.46
CA TYR A 247 17.46 5.26 0.23
C TYR A 247 18.16 3.90 0.19
N GLY A 248 19.43 3.85 0.62
CA GLY A 248 20.18 2.59 0.74
C GLY A 248 19.54 1.61 1.72
N PHE A 249 19.05 2.10 2.86
CA PHE A 249 18.31 1.30 3.83
C PHE A 249 16.99 0.77 3.25
N CYS A 250 16.21 1.62 2.57
CA CYS A 250 14.99 1.17 1.89
C CYS A 250 15.28 0.07 0.85
N ALA A 251 16.33 0.24 0.06
CA ALA A 251 16.74 -0.76 -0.93
C ALA A 251 17.16 -2.08 -0.25
N LEU A 252 17.91 -2.00 0.85
CA LEU A 252 18.35 -3.18 1.61
C LEU A 252 17.15 -3.95 2.19
N VAL A 253 16.20 -3.25 2.80
CA VAL A 253 14.98 -3.87 3.34
C VAL A 253 14.17 -4.54 2.24
N ASN A 254 14.05 -3.91 1.07
CA ASN A 254 13.31 -4.48 -0.06
C ASN A 254 14.00 -5.70 -0.72
N MET A 255 15.27 -5.98 -0.40
CA MET A 255 15.96 -7.22 -0.81
C MET A 255 15.63 -8.41 0.09
N LEU A 256 15.09 -8.19 1.28
CA LEU A 256 14.71 -9.27 2.17
C LEU A 256 13.41 -9.94 1.68
N PRO A 257 13.27 -11.27 1.88
CA PRO A 257 12.03 -11.97 1.55
C PRO A 257 10.92 -11.52 2.51
N MET A 258 10.19 -10.48 2.11
CA MET A 258 9.06 -9.95 2.87
C MET A 258 7.76 -10.69 2.52
N PRO A 259 6.79 -10.75 3.45
CA PRO A 259 5.46 -11.25 3.14
C PRO A 259 4.84 -10.50 1.96
N GLN A 260 4.12 -11.20 1.11
CA GLN A 260 3.58 -10.67 -0.16
C GLN A 260 2.56 -9.53 0.02
N TYR A 261 1.94 -9.38 1.21
CA TYR A 261 1.09 -8.24 1.55
C TYR A 261 1.88 -6.98 1.96
N PHE A 262 3.20 -7.05 2.06
CA PHE A 262 4.06 -5.91 2.35
C PHE A 262 4.59 -5.31 1.04
N ALA A 263 4.09 -4.15 0.64
CA ALA A 263 4.46 -3.47 -0.61
C ALA A 263 5.92 -2.96 -0.64
N GLY A 264 6.69 -3.17 0.43
CA GLY A 264 8.05 -2.67 0.59
C GLY A 264 8.11 -1.21 1.06
N LEU A 265 9.33 -0.72 1.25
CA LEU A 265 9.59 0.67 1.60
C LEU A 265 9.71 1.49 0.31
N LEU A 266 8.65 2.20 -0.05
CA LEU A 266 8.59 3.02 -1.27
C LEU A 266 9.25 4.39 -1.02
N ALA A 267 10.55 4.49 -1.32
CA ALA A 267 11.26 5.76 -1.34
C ALA A 267 10.94 6.50 -2.65
N THR A 268 9.97 7.43 -2.61
CA THR A 268 9.58 8.20 -3.79
C THR A 268 10.44 9.47 -3.91
N TRP A 269 10.70 9.92 -5.14
CA TRP A 269 11.44 11.16 -5.39
C TRP A 269 10.69 12.40 -4.83
N THR A 270 9.36 12.35 -4.78
CA THR A 270 8.53 13.42 -4.21
C THR A 270 8.74 13.59 -2.71
N THR A 271 8.83 12.49 -1.96
CA THR A 271 9.16 12.53 -0.53
C THR A 271 10.57 13.01 -0.28
N GLY A 272 11.53 12.64 -1.15
CA GLY A 272 12.90 13.15 -1.10
C GLY A 272 12.98 14.65 -1.31
N LEU A 273 12.26 15.19 -2.30
CA LEU A 273 12.19 16.64 -2.55
C LEU A 273 11.52 17.39 -1.40
N ALA A 274 10.44 16.87 -0.84
CA ALA A 274 9.78 17.46 0.33
C ALA A 274 10.71 17.51 1.55
N ALA A 275 11.46 16.44 1.79
CA ALA A 275 12.46 16.37 2.86
C ALA A 275 13.59 17.38 2.65
N LEU A 276 14.10 17.55 1.40
CA LEU A 276 15.11 18.55 1.07
C LEU A 276 14.60 19.99 1.24
N ALA A 277 13.35 20.26 0.86
CA ALA A 277 12.75 21.58 1.04
C ALA A 277 12.60 21.92 2.53
N LEU A 278 12.15 20.97 3.34
CA LEU A 278 12.04 21.13 4.78
C LEU A 278 13.41 21.30 5.44
N LEU A 279 14.39 20.49 5.06
CA LEU A 279 15.78 20.62 5.51
C LEU A 279 16.34 21.99 5.17
N GLY A 280 16.15 22.47 3.93
CA GLY A 280 16.58 23.80 3.50
C GLY A 280 15.98 24.92 4.35
N THR A 281 14.68 24.80 4.67
CA THR A 281 14.00 25.78 5.55
C THR A 281 14.63 25.81 6.95
N VAL A 282 14.81 24.64 7.57
CA VAL A 282 15.46 24.54 8.89
C VAL A 282 16.90 25.01 8.84
N ALA A 283 17.63 24.69 7.77
CA ALA A 283 19.00 25.15 7.56
C ALA A 283 19.11 26.69 7.54
N VAL A 284 18.24 27.36 6.79
CA VAL A 284 18.20 28.83 6.73
C VAL A 284 17.92 29.43 8.11
N LEU A 285 16.92 28.92 8.81
CA LEU A 285 16.55 29.39 10.15
C LEU A 285 17.71 29.19 11.15
N SER A 286 18.35 28.02 11.13
CA SER A 286 19.45 27.67 12.06
C SER A 286 20.73 28.44 11.76
N ALA A 287 21.01 28.77 10.48
CA ALA A 287 22.20 29.49 10.07
C ALA A 287 22.08 31.00 10.30
N MET A 288 20.89 31.56 10.20
CA MET A 288 20.68 32.99 10.21
C MET A 288 21.12 33.68 11.52
N TYR A 289 20.81 33.04 12.65
CA TYR A 289 21.15 33.63 13.96
C TYR A 289 22.68 33.68 14.21
N PRO A 290 23.46 32.56 14.09
CA PRO A 290 24.92 32.65 14.26
C PRO A 290 25.60 33.52 13.22
N ALA A 291 25.14 33.53 11.97
CA ALA A 291 25.71 34.38 10.94
C ALA A 291 25.53 35.90 11.24
N ARG A 292 24.35 36.26 11.76
CA ARG A 292 24.14 37.65 12.23
C ARG A 292 25.03 37.97 13.43
N ARG A 293 25.19 37.09 14.40
CA ARG A 293 26.09 37.27 15.53
C ARG A 293 27.52 37.49 15.08
N ALA A 294 28.01 36.73 14.10
CA ALA A 294 29.34 36.92 13.53
C ALA A 294 29.49 38.27 12.85
N ALA A 295 28.47 38.69 12.07
CA ALA A 295 28.45 39.98 11.37
C ALA A 295 28.40 41.19 12.32
N ASP A 296 27.88 41.03 13.55
CA ASP A 296 27.72 42.09 14.56
C ASP A 296 28.93 42.26 15.48
N VAL A 297 29.96 41.40 15.38
CA VAL A 297 31.19 41.49 16.17
C VAL A 297 31.85 42.85 15.97
N ASP A 298 32.15 43.59 17.05
CA ASP A 298 32.88 44.83 17.01
C ASP A 298 34.38 44.56 16.81
N PRO A 299 35.03 45.16 15.79
CA PRO A 299 36.48 44.94 15.56
C PRO A 299 37.35 45.32 16.74
N ILE A 300 36.98 46.40 17.47
CA ILE A 300 37.77 46.89 18.61
C ILE A 300 37.70 45.92 19.77
N GLU A 301 36.49 45.42 20.11
CA GLU A 301 36.30 44.43 21.16
C GLU A 301 36.93 43.10 20.81
N ALA A 302 36.80 42.67 19.54
CA ALA A 302 37.34 41.40 19.05
C ALA A 302 38.88 41.35 19.13
N LEU A 303 39.59 42.48 18.90
CA LEU A 303 41.04 42.56 18.99
C LEU A 303 41.54 42.69 20.43
N ARG A 304 40.68 43.17 21.33
CA ARG A 304 40.96 43.27 22.76
C ARG A 304 40.68 41.95 23.51
N TYR A 305 39.99 41.05 22.86
CA TYR A 305 39.65 39.73 23.45
C TYR A 305 40.95 38.91 23.59
N GLU A 306 41.61 39.03 24.71
CA GLU A 306 42.60 38.03 25.16
C GLU A 306 41.84 36.73 25.37
N ALA A 307 42.26 35.66 24.68
CA ALA A 307 41.75 34.35 24.91
C ALA A 307 41.99 34.07 26.42
N GLY A 308 40.91 34.18 27.19
CA GLY A 308 40.94 33.86 28.59
C GLY A 308 41.38 32.41 28.73
N GLY A 309 42.43 32.21 29.52
CA GLY A 309 43.11 30.98 29.79
C GLY A 309 42.24 29.89 30.37
#